data_9d43952885c18b095f0048ff0832895b
#
_entry.id   9d43952885c18b095f0048ff0832895b
#
_cell.length_a   1.000
_cell.length_b   1.000
_cell.length_c   1.000
_cell.angle_alpha   90.00
_cell.angle_beta   90.00
_cell.angle_gamma   90.00
#
_symmetry.space_group_name_H-M   'P 1'
#
loop_
_entity.id
_entity.type
_entity.pdbx_description
1 polymer ?
#
loop_
_entity_poly.entity_id
_entity_poly.type
_entity_poly.pdbx_seq_one_letter_code
_entity_poly.pdbx_strand_id
1 'polypeptide(L)'
;MTNIDEIDLSSYDPMDRDIQQCPFNHYAALREHGPLFYHEQTKTYIASRMDIVNQIVRDTETFSSERSNAKVPTDDIETQAEIDAILSKGWPRTETMLTIDPPYQTRYRKLVSRTFSARKIGSYEEKIREIAIDLIEKFPTK
;
A
#
# COMPACT_ATOMS: atom_id res chain seq x y z
N MET A 1 26.98 -7.24 1.68
CA MET A 1 25.67 -7.70 2.20
C MET A 1 25.63 -7.27 3.65
N THR A 2 24.79 -6.31 3.98
CA THR A 2 24.60 -5.88 5.39
C THR A 2 24.00 -7.04 6.15
N ASN A 3 24.58 -7.41 7.28
CA ASN A 3 24.04 -8.47 8.12
C ASN A 3 22.70 -8.00 8.73
N ILE A 4 21.67 -8.83 8.68
CA ILE A 4 20.33 -8.49 9.20
C ILE A 4 20.39 -8.14 10.68
N ASP A 5 21.29 -8.78 11.44
CA ASP A 5 21.49 -8.56 12.86
C ASP A 5 22.11 -7.19 13.20
N GLU A 6 22.61 -6.45 12.19
CA GLU A 6 23.21 -5.12 12.35
C GLU A 6 22.23 -3.99 12.08
N ILE A 7 20.98 -4.30 11.68
CA ILE A 7 19.98 -3.27 11.36
C ILE A 7 19.28 -2.82 12.65
N ASP A 8 19.53 -1.57 13.00
CA ASP A 8 18.84 -0.92 14.11
C ASP A 8 17.45 -0.44 13.69
N LEU A 9 16.41 -1.14 14.14
CA LEU A 9 15.02 -0.78 13.87
C LEU A 9 14.55 0.46 14.65
N SER A 10 15.30 0.94 15.64
CA SER A 10 14.93 2.18 16.35
C SER A 10 15.04 3.42 15.47
N SER A 11 15.91 3.35 14.45
CA SER A 11 16.11 4.39 13.44
C SER A 11 15.34 4.13 12.12
N TYR A 12 14.54 3.05 12.07
CA TYR A 12 13.79 2.72 10.86
C TYR A 12 12.70 3.75 10.59
N ASP A 13 12.77 4.40 9.42
CA ASP A 13 11.73 5.30 8.92
C ASP A 13 11.19 4.76 7.57
N PRO A 14 9.92 4.35 7.49
CA PRO A 14 9.33 3.87 6.24
C PRO A 14 9.23 4.96 5.16
N MET A 15 9.42 6.25 5.51
CA MET A 15 9.41 7.38 4.59
C MET A 15 10.80 7.81 4.13
N ASP A 16 11.86 7.25 4.72
CA ASP A 16 13.24 7.51 4.31
C ASP A 16 13.47 7.03 2.87
N ARG A 17 14.02 7.91 2.03
CA ARG A 17 14.23 7.65 0.60
C ARG A 17 15.23 6.53 0.33
N ASP A 18 16.28 6.46 1.12
CA ASP A 18 17.34 5.48 0.93
C ASP A 18 16.84 4.09 1.33
N ILE A 19 16.05 4.02 2.41
CA ILE A 19 15.35 2.79 2.82
C ILE A 19 14.36 2.36 1.74
N GLN A 20 13.56 3.27 1.20
CA GLN A 20 12.57 2.96 0.16
C GLN A 20 13.19 2.43 -1.14
N GLN A 21 14.40 2.85 -1.50
CA GLN A 21 15.09 2.33 -2.68
C GLN A 21 15.51 0.86 -2.55
N CYS A 22 15.88 0.42 -1.35
CA CYS A 22 16.27 -0.96 -1.09
C CYS A 22 15.82 -1.44 0.31
N PRO A 23 14.50 -1.66 0.52
CA PRO A 23 13.94 -1.93 1.85
C PRO A 23 14.12 -3.38 2.33
N PHE A 24 14.65 -4.29 1.49
CA PHE A 24 14.59 -5.74 1.72
C PHE A 24 15.24 -6.18 3.03
N ASN A 25 16.38 -5.60 3.40
CA ASN A 25 17.06 -5.94 4.64
C ASN A 25 16.27 -5.47 5.86
N HIS A 26 15.68 -4.26 5.80
CA HIS A 26 14.80 -3.75 6.85
C HIS A 26 13.55 -4.61 7.01
N TYR A 27 12.95 -5.05 5.89
CA TYR A 27 11.82 -5.98 5.96
C TYR A 27 12.19 -7.34 6.54
N ALA A 28 13.41 -7.81 6.32
CA ALA A 28 13.90 -9.02 6.95
C ALA A 28 14.06 -8.82 8.47
N ALA A 29 14.69 -7.74 8.90
CA ALA A 29 14.83 -7.40 10.31
C ALA A 29 13.47 -7.22 11.01
N LEU A 30 12.51 -6.56 10.36
CA LEU A 30 11.13 -6.42 10.87
C LEU A 30 10.44 -7.79 11.07
N ARG A 31 10.65 -8.76 10.17
CA ARG A 31 10.09 -10.11 10.31
C ARG A 31 10.70 -10.88 11.48
N GLU A 32 12.01 -10.73 11.70
CA GLU A 32 12.72 -11.35 12.83
C GLU A 32 12.35 -10.67 14.15
N HIS A 33 12.12 -9.36 14.17
CA HIS A 33 11.72 -8.61 15.38
C HIS A 33 10.42 -9.16 15.99
N GLY A 34 9.44 -9.51 15.16
CA GLY A 34 8.18 -10.05 15.66
C GLY A 34 7.00 -9.90 14.69
N PRO A 35 5.80 -10.23 15.15
CA PRO A 35 4.59 -10.16 14.32
C PRO A 35 4.21 -8.74 13.93
N LEU A 36 4.46 -7.78 14.84
CA LEU A 36 4.15 -6.36 14.66
C LEU A 36 5.31 -5.53 15.19
N PHE A 37 5.64 -4.47 14.48
CA PHE A 37 6.57 -3.44 14.90
C PHE A 37 5.82 -2.13 15.10
N TYR A 38 5.95 -1.51 16.29
CA TYR A 38 5.36 -0.21 16.54
C TYR A 38 6.34 0.90 16.17
N HIS A 39 5.93 1.76 15.24
CA HIS A 39 6.72 2.89 14.78
C HIS A 39 6.29 4.16 15.53
N GLU A 40 7.13 4.60 16.46
CA GLU A 40 6.81 5.69 17.40
C GLU A 40 6.50 7.03 16.71
N GLN A 41 7.25 7.39 15.67
CA GLN A 41 7.11 8.68 15.02
C GLN A 41 5.77 8.83 14.31
N THR A 42 5.31 7.78 13.62
CA THR A 42 4.02 7.77 12.92
C THR A 42 2.89 7.23 13.77
N LYS A 43 3.18 6.72 14.97
CA LYS A 43 2.22 6.06 15.88
C LYS A 43 1.42 4.94 15.18
N THR A 44 2.10 4.18 14.34
CA THR A 44 1.50 3.10 13.55
C THR A 44 2.14 1.75 13.85
N TYR A 45 1.37 0.68 13.68
CA TYR A 45 1.89 -0.68 13.70
C TYR A 45 2.21 -1.14 12.28
N ILE A 46 3.38 -1.75 12.11
CA ILE A 46 3.84 -2.30 10.84
C ILE A 46 3.81 -3.82 10.91
N ALA A 47 3.03 -4.45 10.05
CA ALA A 47 2.96 -5.88 9.88
C ALA A 47 3.80 -6.30 8.67
N SER A 48 4.86 -7.05 8.89
CA SER A 48 5.79 -7.49 7.83
C SER A 48 5.69 -8.98 7.49
N ARG A 49 5.03 -9.79 8.34
CA ARG A 49 4.86 -11.22 8.14
C ARG A 49 3.55 -11.53 7.43
N MET A 50 3.61 -12.41 6.42
CA MET A 50 2.47 -12.73 5.58
C MET A 50 1.30 -13.38 6.34
N ASP A 51 1.58 -14.20 7.37
CA ASP A 51 0.56 -14.79 8.22
C ASP A 51 -0.25 -13.72 8.97
N ILE A 52 0.45 -12.72 9.53
CA ILE A 52 -0.17 -11.59 10.24
C ILE A 52 -0.92 -10.67 9.28
N VAL A 53 -0.32 -10.33 8.13
CA VAL A 53 -1.00 -9.54 7.08
C VAL A 53 -2.31 -10.23 6.66
N ASN A 54 -2.27 -11.55 6.44
CA ASN A 54 -3.47 -12.30 6.08
C ASN A 54 -4.55 -12.33 7.19
N GLN A 55 -4.16 -12.33 8.46
CA GLN A 55 -5.10 -12.21 9.57
C GLN A 55 -5.77 -10.82 9.56
N ILE A 56 -4.97 -9.76 9.49
CA ILE A 56 -5.45 -8.37 9.49
C ILE A 56 -6.43 -8.11 8.33
N VAL A 57 -6.05 -8.45 7.10
CA VAL A 57 -6.88 -8.14 5.92
C VAL A 57 -8.16 -8.98 5.80
N ARG A 58 -8.28 -10.06 6.57
CA ARG A 58 -9.48 -10.89 6.62
C ARG A 58 -10.43 -10.54 7.77
N ASP A 59 -9.92 -9.90 8.79
CA ASP A 59 -10.70 -9.48 9.95
C ASP A 59 -11.29 -8.09 9.70
N THR A 60 -12.37 -8.06 8.94
CA THR A 60 -13.08 -6.82 8.59
C THR A 60 -13.99 -6.31 9.69
N GLU A 61 -14.08 -7.02 10.82
CA GLU A 61 -14.81 -6.55 12.01
C GLU A 61 -13.93 -5.68 12.90
N THR A 62 -12.64 -6.02 12.98
CA THR A 62 -11.65 -5.29 13.81
C THR A 62 -10.93 -4.21 13.00
N PHE A 63 -10.61 -4.48 11.72
CA PHE A 63 -9.81 -3.59 10.88
C PHE A 63 -10.63 -3.02 9.73
N SER A 64 -10.53 -1.72 9.55
CA SER A 64 -11.18 -0.97 8.48
C SER A 64 -10.19 -0.53 7.41
N SER A 65 -10.60 -0.56 6.15
CA SER A 65 -9.89 0.06 5.04
C SER A 65 -10.31 1.51 4.83
N GLU A 66 -11.31 1.96 5.57
CA GLU A 66 -11.79 3.32 5.51
C GLU A 66 -10.69 4.26 5.98
N ARG A 67 -10.14 5.00 5.05
CA ARG A 67 -9.26 6.10 5.41
C ARG A 67 -10.15 7.18 5.99
N SER A 68 -10.21 7.26 7.32
CA SER A 68 -10.64 8.49 7.98
C SER A 68 -9.93 9.62 7.25
N ASN A 69 -10.63 10.69 6.91
CA ASN A 69 -10.06 11.87 6.25
C ASN A 69 -8.72 12.14 6.90
N ALA A 70 -7.67 11.54 6.32
CA ALA A 70 -6.35 11.63 6.89
C ALA A 70 -5.97 13.08 6.73
N LYS A 71 -6.30 13.85 7.76
CA LYS A 71 -5.74 15.16 7.95
C LYS A 71 -4.24 14.93 7.84
N VAL A 72 -3.59 15.65 6.97
CA VAL A 72 -2.14 15.68 6.99
C VAL A 72 -1.80 16.01 8.43
N PRO A 73 -1.12 15.12 9.19
CA PRO A 73 -0.89 15.36 10.59
C PRO A 73 -0.05 16.62 10.69
N THR A 74 -0.67 17.69 11.12
CA THR A 74 0.03 18.92 11.46
C THR A 74 -0.54 19.43 12.76
N ASP A 75 0.33 19.72 13.69
CA ASP A 75 -0.04 20.34 14.96
C ASP A 75 -0.23 21.86 14.80
N ASP A 76 0.08 22.39 13.61
CA ASP A 76 -0.09 23.79 13.28
C ASP A 76 -1.48 24.07 12.72
N ILE A 77 -2.27 24.82 13.47
CA ILE A 77 -3.65 25.18 13.14
C ILE A 77 -3.73 26.01 11.85
N GLU A 78 -2.75 26.88 11.60
CA GLU A 78 -2.72 27.76 10.44
C GLU A 78 -2.49 26.93 9.16
N THR A 79 -1.51 26.04 9.18
CA THR A 79 -1.24 25.07 8.09
C THR A 79 -2.45 24.16 7.84
N GLN A 80 -3.15 23.71 8.87
CA GLN A 80 -4.35 22.88 8.69
C GLN A 80 -5.48 23.68 8.01
N ALA A 81 -5.66 24.95 8.37
CA ALA A 81 -6.67 25.80 7.77
C ALA A 81 -6.37 26.07 6.28
N GLU A 82 -5.09 26.25 5.91
CA GLU A 82 -4.67 26.40 4.51
C GLU A 82 -4.94 25.12 3.70
N ILE A 83 -4.61 23.96 4.26
CA ILE A 83 -4.89 22.65 3.65
C ILE A 83 -6.39 22.48 3.41
N ASP A 84 -7.22 22.75 4.42
CA ASP A 84 -8.67 22.64 4.33
C ASP A 84 -9.24 23.62 3.28
N ALA A 85 -8.69 24.83 3.19
CA ALA A 85 -9.06 25.82 2.17
C ALA A 85 -8.70 25.38 0.75
N ILE A 86 -7.56 24.70 0.56
CA ILE A 86 -7.15 24.13 -0.73
C ILE A 86 -8.05 22.95 -1.10
N LEU A 87 -8.29 22.04 -0.16
CA LEU A 87 -9.13 20.85 -0.37
C LEU A 87 -10.58 21.21 -0.68
N SER A 88 -11.11 22.29 -0.08
CA SER A 88 -12.48 22.78 -0.34
C SER A 88 -12.70 23.28 -1.76
N LYS A 89 -11.62 23.67 -2.47
CA LYS A 89 -11.67 24.11 -3.88
C LYS A 89 -11.58 22.94 -4.86
N GLY A 90 -11.20 21.77 -4.39
CA GLY A 90 -11.09 20.56 -5.18
C GLY A 90 -12.40 19.79 -5.28
N TRP A 91 -12.36 18.68 -6.02
CA TRP A 91 -13.47 17.74 -6.05
C TRP A 91 -13.54 16.99 -4.71
N PRO A 92 -14.75 16.75 -4.19
CA PRO A 92 -14.90 15.96 -2.96
C PRO A 92 -14.28 14.58 -3.15
N ARG A 93 -13.58 14.12 -2.13
CA ARG A 93 -12.97 12.79 -2.14
C ARG A 93 -14.07 11.73 -2.26
N THR A 94 -13.99 10.94 -3.32
CA THR A 94 -14.91 9.84 -3.54
C THR A 94 -14.32 8.56 -2.99
N GLU A 95 -15.11 7.84 -2.21
CA GLU A 95 -14.75 6.52 -1.73
C GLU A 95 -14.62 5.55 -2.90
N THR A 96 -13.59 4.73 -2.83
CA THR A 96 -13.30 3.72 -3.84
C THR A 96 -13.37 2.32 -3.24
N MET A 97 -13.34 1.28 -4.06
CA MET A 97 -13.30 -0.09 -3.57
C MET A 97 -12.09 -0.40 -2.67
N LEU A 98 -11.06 0.46 -2.67
CA LEU A 98 -9.87 0.34 -1.82
C LEU A 98 -10.04 1.00 -0.44
N THR A 99 -11.04 1.85 -0.28
CA THR A 99 -11.21 2.71 0.89
C THR A 99 -12.56 2.56 1.56
N ILE A 100 -13.32 1.55 1.19
CA ILE A 100 -14.62 1.22 1.79
C ILE A 100 -14.61 -0.20 2.34
N ASP A 101 -15.42 -0.40 3.36
CA ASP A 101 -15.58 -1.70 3.99
C ASP A 101 -16.83 -2.46 3.49
N PRO A 102 -16.98 -3.75 3.83
CA PRO A 102 -18.23 -4.47 3.63
C PRO A 102 -19.41 -3.77 4.35
N PRO A 103 -20.63 -3.80 3.78
CA PRO A 103 -21.05 -4.59 2.60
C PRO A 103 -20.79 -3.91 1.25
N TYR A 104 -20.48 -2.61 1.22
CA TYR A 104 -20.31 -1.85 -0.02
C TYR A 104 -19.12 -2.34 -0.84
N GLN A 105 -17.98 -2.57 -0.19
CA GLN A 105 -16.79 -3.14 -0.83
C GLN A 105 -17.11 -4.45 -1.57
N THR A 106 -17.83 -5.35 -0.92
CA THR A 106 -18.23 -6.64 -1.49
C THR A 106 -19.13 -6.47 -2.71
N ARG A 107 -20.03 -5.49 -2.68
CA ARG A 107 -20.91 -5.17 -3.82
C ARG A 107 -20.10 -4.71 -5.03
N TYR A 108 -19.20 -3.75 -4.86
CA TYR A 108 -18.35 -3.25 -5.95
C TYR A 108 -17.40 -4.33 -6.47
N ARG A 109 -16.79 -5.10 -5.59
CA ARG A 109 -15.92 -6.21 -5.98
C ARG A 109 -16.64 -7.25 -6.83
N LYS A 110 -17.89 -7.58 -6.52
CA LYS A 110 -18.71 -8.49 -7.33
C LYS A 110 -18.96 -7.98 -8.75
N LEU A 111 -19.13 -6.66 -8.93
CA LEU A 111 -19.35 -6.08 -10.26
C LEU A 111 -18.13 -6.29 -11.17
N VAL A 112 -16.93 -6.09 -10.65
CA VAL A 112 -15.69 -6.20 -11.43
C VAL A 112 -15.15 -7.61 -11.54
N SER A 113 -15.51 -8.51 -10.61
CA SER A 113 -14.99 -9.89 -10.56
C SER A 113 -15.22 -10.70 -11.85
N ARG A 114 -16.34 -10.44 -12.55
CA ARG A 114 -16.63 -11.12 -13.81
C ARG A 114 -15.64 -10.77 -14.91
N THR A 115 -15.19 -9.51 -14.94
CA THR A 115 -14.20 -9.02 -15.89
C THR A 115 -12.81 -9.59 -15.60
N PHE A 116 -12.49 -9.82 -14.32
CA PHE A 116 -11.20 -10.35 -13.87
C PHE A 116 -11.26 -11.87 -13.59
N SER A 117 -12.19 -12.59 -14.22
CA SER A 117 -12.21 -14.06 -14.11
C SER A 117 -10.94 -14.68 -14.73
N ALA A 118 -10.46 -15.79 -14.17
CA ALA A 118 -9.27 -16.49 -14.66
C ALA A 118 -9.34 -16.81 -16.17
N ARG A 119 -10.53 -17.21 -16.65
CA ARG A 119 -10.79 -17.46 -18.08
C ARG A 119 -10.58 -16.20 -18.92
N LYS A 120 -11.09 -15.04 -18.46
CA LYS A 120 -10.96 -13.78 -19.21
C LYS A 120 -9.53 -13.29 -19.19
N ILE A 121 -8.87 -13.36 -18.05
CA ILE A 121 -7.43 -12.98 -17.94
C ILE A 121 -6.57 -13.89 -18.81
N GLY A 122 -6.80 -15.22 -18.78
CA GLY A 122 -6.07 -16.15 -19.65
C GLY A 122 -6.22 -15.84 -21.15
N SER A 123 -7.38 -15.30 -21.57
CA SER A 123 -7.57 -14.90 -22.98
C SER A 123 -6.71 -13.71 -23.45
N TYR A 124 -6.06 -13.00 -22.52
CA TYR A 124 -5.17 -11.91 -22.87
C TYR A 124 -3.68 -12.31 -22.94
N GLU A 125 -3.33 -13.56 -22.60
CA GLU A 125 -1.93 -13.98 -22.51
C GLU A 125 -1.18 -13.75 -23.83
N GLU A 126 -1.77 -14.18 -24.94
CA GLU A 126 -1.18 -14.01 -26.27
C GLU A 126 -0.95 -12.53 -26.60
N LYS A 127 -1.96 -11.68 -26.35
CA LYS A 127 -1.86 -10.24 -26.59
C LYS A 127 -0.80 -9.56 -25.70
N ILE A 128 -0.71 -9.97 -24.45
CA ILE A 128 0.33 -9.46 -23.54
C ILE A 128 1.71 -9.86 -24.02
N ARG A 129 1.87 -11.10 -24.52
CA ARG A 129 3.12 -11.61 -25.08
C ARG A 129 3.55 -10.82 -26.31
N GLU A 130 2.64 -10.57 -27.25
CA GLU A 130 2.89 -9.73 -28.44
C GLU A 130 3.38 -8.33 -28.04
N ILE A 131 2.68 -7.67 -27.10
CA ILE A 131 3.08 -6.34 -26.62
C ILE A 131 4.47 -6.38 -25.98
N ALA A 132 4.76 -7.39 -25.17
CA ALA A 132 6.06 -7.53 -24.52
C ALA A 132 7.19 -7.69 -25.54
N ILE A 133 6.99 -8.52 -26.59
CA ILE A 133 7.97 -8.72 -27.65
C ILE A 133 8.20 -7.41 -28.40
N ASP A 134 7.13 -6.72 -28.82
CA ASP A 134 7.21 -5.44 -29.54
C ASP A 134 7.98 -4.38 -28.73
N LEU A 135 7.75 -4.32 -27.40
CA LEU A 135 8.49 -3.40 -26.53
C LEU A 135 9.98 -3.77 -26.43
N ILE A 136 10.31 -5.05 -26.28
CA ILE A 136 11.69 -5.53 -26.20
C ILE A 136 12.45 -5.22 -27.47
N GLU A 137 11.85 -5.44 -28.64
CA GLU A 137 12.45 -5.17 -29.94
C GLU A 137 12.74 -3.68 -30.18
N LYS A 138 11.99 -2.79 -29.50
CA LYS A 138 12.16 -1.33 -29.57
C LYS A 138 13.15 -0.78 -28.54
N PHE A 139 13.71 -1.60 -27.67
CA PHE A 139 14.72 -1.12 -26.74
C PHE A 139 15.98 -0.67 -27.50
N PRO A 140 16.49 0.53 -27.18
CA PRO A 140 17.73 0.98 -27.80
C PRO A 140 18.86 0.05 -27.39
N THR A 141 19.45 -0.60 -28.38
CA THR A 141 20.73 -1.31 -28.21
C THR A 141 21.80 -0.26 -27.94
N LYS A 142 22.43 -0.33 -26.76
CA LYS A 142 23.59 0.49 -26.43
C LYS A 142 24.79 0.08 -27.28
#